data_80c40acdd76687844dd87e6d35a655fe
#
_entry.id   80c40acdd76687844dd87e6d35a655fe
#
_cell.length_a   1.000
_cell.length_b   1.000
_cell.length_c   1.000
_cell.angle_alpha   90.00
_cell.angle_beta   90.00
_cell.angle_gamma   90.00
#
_symmetry.space_group_name_H-M   'P 1'
#
loop_
_entity.id
_entity.type
_entity.pdbx_description
1 polymer ?
#
loop_
_entity_poly.entity_id
_entity_poly.type
_entity_poly.pdbx_seq_one_letter_code
_entity_poly.pdbx_strand_id
1 'polypeptide(L)'
;MTRNWSMYQDRKLLTWRLALSSMERGVPALLLYVLESKGSSPGRQGFFMVVNGEGEMEGSIGGGIMEHKFTEMARERLRQGEDLLSVRRQVHDKEVAKDQSGMICSGEQTIVMLTLGDRDMTTVGRIVGSIESYHSGCLRLSSSGMEFLPEVPDRDFYFLPGEEWVYEEKTGYKDRMFIVGAGHCALALSRLMRTMDFYISIYDHREGLETLLRNEYVHKKVMIGDYAELGGLIGSGPLHHYVVVMTQGYRTDDQAMRVLLPMEFRYFGLLGSKAKVSKMMDGYRAEGIPEEWLRRVRGPAGLSIHSQTPEEIAVSIAAEIVQVKHGV
;
A
#
# COMPACT_ATOMS: atom_id res chain seq x y z
N MET A 1 7.09 30.00 4.86
CA MET A 1 6.55 29.25 3.71
C MET A 1 5.82 28.04 4.28
N THR A 2 4.51 28.14 4.47
CA THR A 2 3.66 27.06 4.95
C THR A 2 3.57 25.99 3.86
N ARG A 3 4.22 24.84 4.07
CA ARG A 3 4.02 23.66 3.22
C ARG A 3 2.57 23.25 3.37
N ASN A 4 1.76 23.43 2.32
CA ASN A 4 0.47 22.78 2.17
C ASN A 4 0.74 21.26 2.13
N TRP A 5 0.58 20.61 3.27
CA TRP A 5 0.63 19.16 3.36
C TRP A 5 -0.60 18.62 2.64
N SER A 6 -0.38 17.84 1.58
CA SER A 6 -1.42 17.12 0.86
C SER A 6 -2.34 16.39 1.86
N MET A 7 -3.64 16.57 1.72
CA MET A 7 -4.69 16.04 2.61
C MET A 7 -4.75 14.49 2.63
N TYR A 8 -3.89 13.82 1.86
CA TYR A 8 -3.78 12.36 1.74
C TYR A 8 -2.37 11.92 2.14
N GLN A 9 -2.08 12.04 3.42
CA GLN A 9 -0.82 11.52 3.95
C GLN A 9 -0.92 9.99 4.07
N ASP A 10 0.17 9.31 3.71
CA ASP A 10 0.36 7.89 3.98
C ASP A 10 0.19 7.63 5.48
N ARG A 11 -0.77 6.77 5.85
CA ARG A 11 -1.06 6.46 7.27
C ARG A 11 0.17 5.92 7.98
N LYS A 12 0.98 5.12 7.30
CA LYS A 12 2.23 4.59 7.85
C LYS A 12 3.21 5.71 8.15
N LEU A 13 3.32 6.69 7.25
CA LEU A 13 4.17 7.85 7.46
C LEU A 13 3.71 8.69 8.66
N LEU A 14 2.38 8.91 8.81
CA LEU A 14 1.85 9.63 9.97
C LEU A 14 2.19 8.92 11.29
N THR A 15 2.02 7.60 11.32
CA THR A 15 2.34 6.79 12.50
C THR A 15 3.82 6.89 12.88
N TRP A 16 4.73 6.75 11.89
CA TRP A 16 6.16 6.89 12.14
C TRP A 16 6.58 8.32 12.50
N ARG A 17 5.90 9.34 11.93
CA ARG A 17 6.12 10.75 12.30
C ARG A 17 5.68 11.04 13.72
N LEU A 18 4.57 10.46 14.19
CA LEU A 18 4.20 10.58 15.60
C LEU A 18 5.28 9.99 16.50
N ALA A 19 5.82 8.80 16.17
CA ALA A 19 6.93 8.20 16.90
C ALA A 19 8.13 9.16 16.95
N LEU A 20 8.61 9.61 15.78
CA LEU A 20 9.79 10.48 15.68
C LEU A 20 9.60 11.79 16.44
N SER A 21 8.49 12.50 16.20
CA SER A 21 8.23 13.80 16.84
C SER A 21 8.03 13.68 18.36
N SER A 22 7.48 12.57 18.85
CA SER A 22 7.40 12.31 20.29
C SER A 22 8.77 12.16 20.90
N MET A 23 9.63 11.35 20.27
CA MET A 23 11.01 11.12 20.73
C MET A 23 11.84 12.43 20.71
N GLU A 24 11.74 13.23 19.61
CA GLU A 24 12.42 14.53 19.50
C GLU A 24 12.00 15.54 20.58
N ARG A 25 10.75 15.43 21.07
CA ARG A 25 10.22 16.25 22.18
C ARG A 25 10.53 15.68 23.57
N GLY A 26 11.18 14.52 23.64
CA GLY A 26 11.39 13.79 24.90
C GLY A 26 10.11 13.20 25.50
N VAL A 27 9.06 13.03 24.69
CA VAL A 27 7.80 12.41 25.08
C VAL A 27 7.91 10.90 24.92
N PRO A 28 7.73 10.10 25.98
CA PRO A 28 7.77 8.65 25.87
C PRO A 28 6.75 8.13 24.86
N ALA A 29 7.14 7.19 24.01
CA ALA A 29 6.27 6.59 23.02
C ALA A 29 6.40 5.07 23.00
N LEU A 30 5.32 4.38 22.65
CA LEU A 30 5.28 2.92 22.55
C LEU A 30 4.72 2.50 21.20
N LEU A 31 5.47 1.61 20.53
CA LEU A 31 5.07 0.96 19.29
C LEU A 31 4.34 -0.34 19.58
N LEU A 32 3.16 -0.49 19.00
CA LEU A 32 2.41 -1.74 18.90
C LEU A 32 2.47 -2.24 17.47
N TYR A 33 2.94 -3.48 17.24
CA TYR A 33 3.13 -4.02 15.88
C TYR A 33 2.62 -5.44 15.76
N VAL A 34 1.80 -5.74 14.76
CA VAL A 34 1.27 -7.08 14.48
C VAL A 34 2.31 -7.86 13.67
N LEU A 35 2.99 -8.80 14.33
CA LEU A 35 4.01 -9.67 13.73
C LEU A 35 3.42 -10.81 12.92
N GLU A 36 2.27 -11.34 13.35
CA GLU A 36 1.56 -12.43 12.70
C GLU A 36 0.06 -12.31 12.95
N SER A 37 -0.76 -12.71 11.96
CA SER A 37 -2.19 -12.84 12.10
C SER A 37 -2.69 -14.09 11.39
N LYS A 38 -3.57 -14.87 12.07
CA LYS A 38 -4.18 -16.11 11.56
C LYS A 38 -5.69 -16.05 11.67
N GLY A 39 -6.38 -16.63 10.68
CA GLY A 39 -7.84 -16.68 10.64
C GLY A 39 -8.49 -15.29 10.51
N SER A 40 -9.68 -15.14 11.08
CA SER A 40 -10.47 -13.90 11.06
C SER A 40 -10.05 -12.95 12.18
N SER A 41 -8.77 -12.55 12.22
CA SER A 41 -8.32 -11.56 13.18
C SER A 41 -8.56 -10.14 12.64
N PRO A 42 -8.85 -9.15 13.50
CA PRO A 42 -9.19 -7.78 13.08
C PRO A 42 -7.99 -7.04 12.46
N GLY A 43 -6.79 -7.21 13.00
CA GLY A 43 -5.56 -6.64 12.46
C GLY A 43 -4.81 -7.64 11.61
N ARG A 44 -4.19 -7.18 10.54
CA ARG A 44 -3.36 -7.99 9.66
C ARG A 44 -1.89 -7.83 10.00
N GLN A 45 -1.08 -8.80 9.61
CA GLN A 45 0.38 -8.73 9.69
C GLN A 45 0.87 -7.41 9.06
N GLY A 46 1.76 -6.70 9.75
CA GLY A 46 2.24 -5.39 9.34
C GLY A 46 1.34 -4.21 9.75
N PHE A 47 0.22 -4.45 10.44
CA PHE A 47 -0.55 -3.37 11.08
C PHE A 47 0.20 -2.91 12.33
N PHE A 48 0.25 -1.60 12.51
CA PHE A 48 0.92 -1.02 13.68
C PHE A 48 0.31 0.31 14.09
N MET A 49 0.53 0.67 15.33
CA MET A 49 0.16 1.96 15.89
C MET A 49 1.22 2.45 16.88
N VAL A 50 1.26 3.74 17.08
CA VAL A 50 2.07 4.41 18.10
C VAL A 50 1.15 5.11 19.08
N VAL A 51 1.46 4.99 20.36
CA VAL A 51 0.82 5.71 21.46
C VAL A 51 1.91 6.47 22.20
N ASN A 52 1.70 7.75 22.52
CA ASN A 52 2.66 8.52 23.29
C ASN A 52 2.16 8.91 24.70
N GLY A 53 3.03 9.44 25.52
CA GLY A 53 2.74 9.83 26.90
C GLY A 53 1.79 11.03 27.03
N GLU A 54 1.57 11.79 25.97
CA GLU A 54 0.58 12.88 25.89
C GLU A 54 -0.81 12.40 25.47
N GLY A 55 -0.97 11.09 25.17
CA GLY A 55 -2.23 10.48 24.78
C GLY A 55 -2.52 10.55 23.28
N GLU A 56 -1.60 11.08 22.46
CA GLU A 56 -1.72 11.05 21.02
C GLU A 56 -1.51 9.60 20.50
N MET A 57 -2.24 9.26 19.44
CA MET A 57 -2.20 7.93 18.82
C MET A 57 -2.34 8.06 17.31
N GLU A 58 -1.56 7.26 16.58
CA GLU A 58 -1.67 7.10 15.14
C GLU A 58 -1.50 5.63 14.74
N GLY A 59 -2.16 5.23 13.64
CA GLY A 59 -2.17 3.85 13.16
C GLY A 59 -3.29 3.00 13.75
N SER A 60 -3.20 1.69 13.57
CA SER A 60 -4.17 0.72 14.11
C SER A 60 -3.58 -0.69 14.11
N ILE A 61 -3.94 -1.49 15.09
CA ILE A 61 -3.66 -2.93 15.17
C ILE A 61 -4.90 -3.80 14.90
N GLY A 62 -5.97 -3.19 14.37
CA GLY A 62 -7.20 -3.86 13.96
C GLY A 62 -8.49 -3.32 14.55
N GLY A 63 -8.41 -2.32 15.43
CA GLY A 63 -9.59 -1.66 16.01
C GLY A 63 -10.30 -2.46 17.08
N GLY A 64 -11.44 -1.93 17.53
CA GLY A 64 -12.33 -2.57 18.48
C GLY A 64 -11.79 -2.65 19.91
N ILE A 65 -12.39 -3.58 20.69
CA ILE A 65 -12.09 -3.74 22.13
C ILE A 65 -10.62 -4.13 22.35
N MET A 66 -10.04 -4.90 21.43
CA MET A 66 -8.65 -5.35 21.55
C MET A 66 -7.68 -4.18 21.43
N GLU A 67 -7.84 -3.33 20.43
CA GLU A 67 -7.00 -2.15 20.27
C GLU A 67 -7.10 -1.23 21.48
N HIS A 68 -8.32 -1.02 22.00
CA HIS A 68 -8.53 -0.27 23.23
C HIS A 68 -7.75 -0.88 24.40
N LYS A 69 -7.83 -2.21 24.61
CA LYS A 69 -7.09 -2.89 25.68
C LYS A 69 -5.58 -2.70 25.56
N PHE A 70 -5.01 -2.88 24.37
CA PHE A 70 -3.59 -2.68 24.12
C PHE A 70 -3.16 -1.21 24.29
N THR A 71 -4.02 -0.27 23.89
CA THR A 71 -3.79 1.16 24.09
C THR A 71 -3.75 1.53 25.58
N GLU A 72 -4.68 1.01 26.39
CA GLU A 72 -4.65 1.25 27.84
C GLU A 72 -3.42 0.62 28.50
N MET A 73 -3.03 -0.58 28.07
CA MET A 73 -1.78 -1.21 28.52
C MET A 73 -0.56 -0.37 28.14
N ALA A 74 -0.51 0.18 26.94
CA ALA A 74 0.58 1.05 26.49
C ALA A 74 0.65 2.33 27.32
N ARG A 75 -0.48 2.99 27.56
CA ARG A 75 -0.58 4.21 28.41
C ARG A 75 -0.10 3.96 29.83
N GLU A 76 -0.51 2.83 30.42
CA GLU A 76 -0.08 2.49 31.80
C GLU A 76 1.41 2.29 31.88
N ARG A 77 2.02 1.59 30.92
CA ARG A 77 3.46 1.35 30.88
C ARG A 77 4.27 2.63 30.67
N LEU A 78 3.79 3.51 29.77
CA LEU A 78 4.41 4.83 29.58
C LEU A 78 4.39 5.65 30.86
N ARG A 79 3.28 5.60 31.64
CA ARG A 79 3.19 6.28 32.95
C ARG A 79 4.15 5.70 34.00
N GLN A 80 4.41 4.38 33.94
CA GLN A 80 5.32 3.70 34.86
C GLN A 80 6.80 3.86 34.45
N GLY A 81 7.07 4.42 33.26
CA GLY A 81 8.43 4.59 32.73
C GLY A 81 9.12 3.26 32.41
N GLU A 82 8.35 2.23 32.06
CA GLU A 82 8.90 0.90 31.75
C GLU A 82 9.57 0.90 30.37
N ASP A 83 10.86 0.57 30.31
CA ASP A 83 11.53 0.19 29.06
C ASP A 83 11.18 -1.26 28.73
N LEU A 84 10.27 -1.44 27.78
CA LEU A 84 9.63 -2.71 27.51
C LEU A 84 9.81 -3.15 26.07
N LEU A 85 10.26 -4.39 25.92
CA LEU A 85 10.08 -5.18 24.72
C LEU A 85 9.35 -6.47 25.10
N SER A 86 8.10 -6.63 24.70
CA SER A 86 7.33 -7.84 24.97
C SER A 86 6.49 -8.26 23.78
N VAL A 87 6.41 -9.56 23.55
CA VAL A 87 5.54 -10.18 22.55
C VAL A 87 4.34 -10.81 23.24
N ARG A 88 3.14 -10.52 22.73
CA ARG A 88 1.89 -11.09 23.24
C ARG A 88 1.12 -11.78 22.13
N ARG A 89 0.72 -13.01 22.40
CA ARG A 89 -0.22 -13.74 21.54
C ARG A 89 -1.62 -13.51 22.06
N GLN A 90 -2.49 -12.99 21.20
CA GLN A 90 -3.91 -12.79 21.47
C GLN A 90 -4.72 -13.80 20.69
N VAL A 91 -5.52 -14.61 21.38
CA VAL A 91 -6.41 -15.60 20.77
C VAL A 91 -7.84 -15.08 20.86
N HIS A 92 -8.54 -15.08 19.73
CA HIS A 92 -9.94 -14.68 19.60
C HIS A 92 -10.83 -15.93 19.62
N ASP A 93 -10.80 -16.71 20.73
CA ASP A 93 -11.65 -17.87 20.90
C ASP A 93 -12.50 -17.73 22.17
N LYS A 94 -13.78 -18.08 22.07
CA LYS A 94 -14.73 -18.04 23.19
C LYS A 94 -14.42 -19.06 24.29
N GLU A 95 -13.67 -20.12 23.96
CA GLU A 95 -13.40 -21.23 24.88
C GLU A 95 -12.12 -21.06 25.71
N VAL A 96 -11.26 -20.10 25.38
CA VAL A 96 -9.97 -19.88 26.09
C VAL A 96 -10.10 -18.74 27.09
N ALA A 97 -10.23 -19.06 28.37
CA ALA A 97 -10.54 -18.10 29.45
C ALA A 97 -9.46 -17.03 29.76
N LYS A 98 -8.22 -17.16 29.28
CA LYS A 98 -7.09 -16.36 29.75
C LYS A 98 -6.70 -15.17 28.85
N ASP A 99 -7.05 -15.18 27.56
CA ASP A 99 -6.67 -14.14 26.57
C ASP A 99 -7.84 -13.69 25.68
N GLN A 100 -9.05 -13.63 26.23
CA GLN A 100 -10.27 -13.28 25.51
C GLN A 100 -10.27 -11.82 25.07
N SER A 101 -10.46 -11.57 23.75
CA SER A 101 -10.64 -10.25 23.17
C SER A 101 -12.06 -9.69 23.30
N GLY A 102 -13.03 -10.50 23.74
CA GLY A 102 -14.45 -10.13 23.77
C GLY A 102 -15.13 -10.07 22.40
N MET A 103 -14.47 -10.51 21.32
CA MET A 103 -14.98 -10.51 19.95
C MET A 103 -15.45 -11.90 19.51
N ILE A 104 -16.42 -11.93 18.58
CA ILE A 104 -17.02 -13.15 18.04
C ILE A 104 -16.14 -13.83 16.97
N CYS A 105 -15.10 -13.14 16.50
CA CYS A 105 -14.20 -13.61 15.44
C CYS A 105 -13.23 -14.67 15.98
N SER A 106 -13.08 -15.78 15.27
CA SER A 106 -12.05 -16.80 15.54
C SER A 106 -10.77 -16.46 14.80
N GLY A 107 -9.71 -16.08 15.51
CA GLY A 107 -8.42 -15.74 14.91
C GLY A 107 -7.36 -15.49 15.98
N GLU A 108 -6.12 -15.39 15.54
CA GLU A 108 -4.98 -15.15 16.43
C GLU A 108 -4.14 -13.99 15.90
N GLN A 109 -3.56 -13.22 16.83
CA GLN A 109 -2.57 -12.19 16.53
C GLN A 109 -1.40 -12.31 17.49
N THR A 110 -0.19 -12.16 16.94
CA THR A 110 1.03 -11.97 17.70
C THR A 110 1.43 -10.51 17.58
N ILE A 111 1.48 -9.80 18.73
CA ILE A 111 1.72 -8.36 18.78
C ILE A 111 2.96 -8.10 19.64
N VAL A 112 3.90 -7.32 19.09
CA VAL A 112 5.00 -6.78 19.89
C VAL A 112 4.60 -5.42 20.45
N MET A 113 5.01 -5.18 21.70
CA MET A 113 4.95 -3.89 22.40
C MET A 113 6.40 -3.46 22.65
N LEU A 114 6.82 -2.35 22.05
CA LEU A 114 8.18 -1.82 22.16
C LEU A 114 8.13 -0.37 22.63
N THR A 115 8.73 -0.07 23.78
CA THR A 115 8.97 1.31 24.20
C THR A 115 10.09 1.90 23.34
N LEU A 116 9.80 3.01 22.69
CA LEU A 116 10.75 3.72 21.83
C LEU A 116 11.60 4.66 22.68
N GLY A 117 12.91 4.54 22.57
CA GLY A 117 13.89 5.34 23.29
C GLY A 117 14.95 5.94 22.38
N ASP A 118 15.94 6.64 22.95
CA ASP A 118 17.01 7.32 22.21
C ASP A 118 17.74 6.41 21.21
N ARG A 119 17.90 5.12 21.57
CA ARG A 119 18.49 4.08 20.69
C ARG A 119 17.73 3.89 19.38
N ASP A 120 16.42 4.14 19.37
CA ASP A 120 15.54 3.87 18.24
C ASP A 120 15.38 5.11 17.34
N MET A 121 15.77 6.29 17.81
CA MET A 121 15.58 7.57 17.10
C MET A 121 16.19 7.56 15.69
N THR A 122 17.42 7.07 15.55
CA THR A 122 18.08 6.97 14.26
C THR A 122 17.33 6.01 13.32
N THR A 123 16.84 4.88 13.83
CA THR A 123 16.09 3.88 13.08
C THR A 123 14.75 4.45 12.59
N VAL A 124 13.98 5.09 13.49
CA VAL A 124 12.72 5.74 13.15
C VAL A 124 12.92 6.86 12.15
N GLY A 125 13.95 7.69 12.33
CA GLY A 125 14.31 8.74 11.39
C GLY A 125 14.64 8.21 9.98
N ARG A 126 15.36 7.09 9.88
CA ARG A 126 15.64 6.42 8.60
C ARG A 126 14.37 5.88 7.94
N ILE A 127 13.44 5.30 8.71
CA ILE A 127 12.15 4.82 8.20
C ILE A 127 11.35 6.00 7.62
N VAL A 128 11.21 7.09 8.38
CA VAL A 128 10.51 8.30 7.93
C VAL A 128 11.15 8.85 6.64
N GLY A 129 12.46 9.05 6.63
CA GLY A 129 13.18 9.56 5.45
C GLY A 129 13.06 8.64 4.23
N SER A 130 13.05 7.31 4.42
CA SER A 130 12.86 6.33 3.36
C SER A 130 11.46 6.45 2.74
N ILE A 131 10.40 6.53 3.57
CA ILE A 131 9.02 6.67 3.08
C ILE A 131 8.83 8.03 2.37
N GLU A 132 9.36 9.13 2.93
CA GLU A 132 9.27 10.48 2.35
C GLU A 132 9.99 10.59 0.99
N SER A 133 11.09 9.86 0.83
CA SER A 133 11.86 9.81 -0.42
C SER A 133 11.33 8.74 -1.39
N TYR A 134 10.25 8.04 -1.04
CA TYR A 134 9.69 6.94 -1.82
C TYR A 134 10.65 5.76 -2.05
N HIS A 135 11.60 5.57 -1.15
CA HIS A 135 12.50 4.43 -1.15
C HIS A 135 11.91 3.28 -0.33
N SER A 136 12.23 2.07 -0.74
CA SER A 136 11.90 0.86 0.03
C SER A 136 13.13 0.42 0.82
N GLY A 137 12.89 -0.32 1.90
CA GLY A 137 13.91 -0.94 2.73
C GLY A 137 13.30 -2.11 3.50
N CYS A 138 13.92 -2.52 4.60
CA CYS A 138 13.44 -3.56 5.48
C CYS A 138 13.37 -3.06 6.92
N LEU A 139 12.19 -3.12 7.52
CA LEU A 139 12.04 -3.03 8.97
C LEU A 139 12.28 -4.41 9.56
N ARG A 140 13.25 -4.52 10.46
CA ARG A 140 13.48 -5.72 11.27
C ARG A 140 13.13 -5.41 12.72
N LEU A 141 12.25 -6.24 13.30
CA LEU A 141 11.94 -6.29 14.72
C LEU A 141 12.42 -7.64 15.26
N SER A 142 13.06 -7.63 16.43
CA SER A 142 13.58 -8.86 17.02
C SER A 142 13.57 -8.78 18.55
N SER A 143 13.94 -9.87 19.22
CA SER A 143 14.14 -9.89 20.68
C SER A 143 15.19 -8.88 21.17
N SER A 144 16.05 -8.37 20.28
CA SER A 144 17.07 -7.35 20.58
C SER A 144 16.66 -5.91 20.27
N GLY A 145 15.49 -5.68 19.64
CA GLY A 145 14.99 -4.34 19.32
C GLY A 145 14.59 -4.15 17.88
N MET A 146 14.76 -2.92 17.37
CA MET A 146 14.32 -2.47 16.04
C MET A 146 15.49 -1.99 15.19
N GLU A 147 15.52 -2.40 13.92
CA GLU A 147 16.51 -1.98 12.94
C GLU A 147 15.83 -1.59 11.60
N PHE A 148 16.45 -0.69 10.86
CA PHE A 148 16.09 -0.39 9.48
C PHE A 148 17.29 -0.69 8.56
N LEU A 149 17.06 -1.59 7.61
CA LEU A 149 18.03 -2.02 6.61
C LEU A 149 17.65 -1.42 5.24
N PRO A 150 18.61 -0.81 4.51
CA PRO A 150 18.34 -0.24 3.20
C PRO A 150 18.11 -1.32 2.11
N GLU A 151 18.52 -2.55 2.35
CA GLU A 151 18.32 -3.68 1.47
C GLU A 151 16.84 -4.05 1.45
N VAL A 152 16.30 -4.21 0.23
CA VAL A 152 14.89 -4.56 0.03
C VAL A 152 14.76 -6.08 -0.04
N PRO A 153 14.02 -6.73 0.89
CA PRO A 153 13.82 -8.17 0.85
C PRO A 153 12.94 -8.59 -0.34
N ASP A 154 13.13 -9.82 -0.81
CA ASP A 154 12.33 -10.40 -1.91
C ASP A 154 10.88 -10.66 -1.49
N ARG A 155 10.66 -10.92 -0.20
CA ARG A 155 9.33 -11.19 0.37
C ARG A 155 8.82 -10.00 1.18
N ASP A 156 7.49 -9.83 1.17
CA ASP A 156 6.84 -8.73 1.88
C ASP A 156 6.94 -8.86 3.39
N PHE A 157 6.91 -10.10 3.91
CA PHE A 157 6.97 -10.42 5.34
C PHE A 157 7.76 -11.70 5.60
N TYR A 158 8.44 -11.70 6.72
CA TYR A 158 9.03 -12.89 7.31
C TYR A 158 8.85 -12.85 8.83
N PHE A 159 8.45 -13.96 9.44
CA PHE A 159 8.37 -14.09 10.88
C PHE A 159 8.92 -15.45 11.33
N LEU A 160 9.91 -15.43 12.17
CA LEU A 160 10.45 -16.59 12.88
C LEU A 160 10.06 -16.46 14.35
N PRO A 161 9.12 -17.29 14.85
CA PRO A 161 8.74 -17.28 16.27
C PRO A 161 9.77 -18.01 17.12
N GLY A 162 9.80 -17.72 18.44
CA GLY A 162 10.69 -18.37 19.40
C GLY A 162 11.23 -17.39 20.43
N GLU A 163 12.21 -17.79 21.23
CA GLU A 163 12.86 -16.90 22.20
C GLU A 163 13.67 -15.82 21.47
N GLU A 164 14.39 -16.20 20.43
CA GLU A 164 15.09 -15.30 19.52
C GLU A 164 14.26 -15.02 18.28
N TRP A 165 13.04 -14.51 18.48
CA TRP A 165 12.15 -14.20 17.38
C TRP A 165 12.69 -13.07 16.50
N VAL A 166 12.41 -13.17 15.19
CA VAL A 166 12.74 -12.16 14.19
C VAL A 166 11.53 -11.94 13.29
N TYR A 167 11.21 -10.68 13.07
CA TYR A 167 10.22 -10.25 12.09
C TYR A 167 10.88 -9.29 11.10
N GLU A 168 10.61 -9.49 9.82
CA GLU A 168 11.07 -8.59 8.76
C GLU A 168 9.88 -8.18 7.88
N GLU A 169 9.82 -6.92 7.54
CA GLU A 169 8.83 -6.37 6.63
C GLU A 169 9.49 -5.43 5.63
N LYS A 170 9.16 -5.63 4.35
CA LYS A 170 9.47 -4.65 3.30
C LYS A 170 8.71 -3.36 3.56
N THR A 171 9.45 -2.27 3.76
CA THR A 171 8.90 -0.92 3.96
C THR A 171 8.74 -0.18 2.64
N GLY A 172 8.02 0.95 2.68
CA GLY A 172 7.72 1.75 1.50
C GLY A 172 6.56 1.18 0.68
N TYR A 173 6.46 1.62 -0.55
CA TYR A 173 5.38 1.18 -1.44
C TYR A 173 5.69 -0.18 -2.05
N LYS A 174 4.89 -1.17 -1.72
CA LYS A 174 5.02 -2.54 -2.26
C LYS A 174 4.51 -2.62 -3.70
N ASP A 175 3.35 -1.99 -3.96
CA ASP A 175 2.67 -2.04 -5.24
C ASP A 175 2.81 -0.72 -6.00
N ARG A 176 3.03 -0.81 -7.31
CA ARG A 176 3.20 0.31 -8.23
C ARG A 176 2.08 0.34 -9.24
N MET A 177 1.37 1.45 -9.32
CA MET A 177 0.35 1.69 -10.33
C MET A 177 0.88 2.63 -11.41
N PHE A 178 0.72 2.21 -12.64
CA PHE A 178 1.07 2.97 -13.83
C PHE A 178 -0.21 3.29 -14.61
N ILE A 179 -0.58 4.56 -14.67
CA ILE A 179 -1.77 5.03 -15.36
C ILE A 179 -1.31 5.70 -16.66
N VAL A 180 -1.73 5.15 -17.80
CA VAL A 180 -1.43 5.69 -19.12
C VAL A 180 -2.65 6.45 -19.62
N GLY A 181 -2.57 7.77 -19.67
CA GLY A 181 -3.65 8.70 -19.88
C GLY A 181 -4.08 9.43 -18.61
N ALA A 182 -4.22 10.75 -18.67
CA ALA A 182 -4.42 11.62 -17.50
C ALA A 182 -5.77 12.36 -17.52
N GLY A 183 -6.83 11.70 -18.04
CA GLY A 183 -8.20 12.24 -18.06
C GLY A 183 -8.90 12.17 -16.70
N HIS A 184 -10.22 12.46 -16.69
CA HIS A 184 -11.04 12.48 -15.46
C HIS A 184 -11.06 11.12 -14.73
N CYS A 185 -11.19 10.01 -15.48
CA CYS A 185 -11.14 8.67 -14.88
C CYS A 185 -9.78 8.38 -14.21
N ALA A 186 -8.67 8.86 -14.79
CA ALA A 186 -7.35 8.73 -14.22
C ALA A 186 -7.20 9.54 -12.92
N LEU A 187 -7.75 10.75 -12.88
CA LEU A 187 -7.77 11.58 -11.67
C LEU A 187 -8.56 10.89 -10.54
N ALA A 188 -9.76 10.39 -10.85
CA ALA A 188 -10.61 9.68 -9.89
C ALA A 188 -9.94 8.38 -9.40
N LEU A 189 -9.33 7.59 -10.30
CA LEU A 189 -8.61 6.38 -9.96
C LEU A 189 -7.38 6.68 -9.10
N SER A 190 -6.59 7.70 -9.45
CA SER A 190 -5.43 8.12 -8.65
C SER A 190 -5.83 8.46 -7.22
N ARG A 191 -6.92 9.21 -7.04
CA ARG A 191 -7.45 9.58 -5.73
C ARG A 191 -7.80 8.36 -4.89
N LEU A 192 -8.49 7.38 -5.46
CA LEU A 192 -8.89 6.17 -4.76
C LEU A 192 -7.68 5.27 -4.44
N MET A 193 -6.82 5.01 -5.42
CA MET A 193 -5.67 4.11 -5.27
C MET A 193 -4.59 4.68 -4.32
N ARG A 194 -4.52 6.01 -4.17
CA ARG A 194 -3.65 6.65 -3.17
C ARG A 194 -3.98 6.20 -1.75
N THR A 195 -5.25 5.95 -1.45
CA THR A 195 -5.70 5.48 -0.12
C THR A 195 -5.40 3.98 0.12
N MET A 196 -4.94 3.26 -0.91
CA MET A 196 -4.64 1.81 -0.87
C MET A 196 -3.14 1.51 -0.91
N ASP A 197 -2.30 2.48 -0.53
CA ASP A 197 -0.83 2.36 -0.46
C ASP A 197 -0.14 2.00 -1.79
N PHE A 198 -0.66 2.49 -2.94
CA PHE A 198 0.00 2.36 -4.22
C PHE A 198 0.96 3.53 -4.50
N TYR A 199 2.16 3.23 -4.99
CA TYR A 199 2.99 4.24 -5.65
C TYR A 199 2.45 4.50 -7.06
N ILE A 200 1.93 5.69 -7.32
CA ILE A 200 1.20 6.00 -8.55
C ILE A 200 2.07 6.86 -9.47
N SER A 201 2.31 6.35 -10.68
CA SER A 201 2.90 7.11 -11.79
C SER A 201 1.87 7.30 -12.89
N ILE A 202 1.77 8.51 -13.43
CA ILE A 202 0.85 8.83 -14.51
C ILE A 202 1.61 9.35 -15.74
N TYR A 203 1.20 8.91 -16.92
CA TYR A 203 1.83 9.20 -18.20
C TYR A 203 0.82 9.79 -19.16
N ASP A 204 1.14 10.92 -19.77
CA ASP A 204 0.35 11.52 -20.84
C ASP A 204 1.26 12.28 -21.81
N HIS A 205 0.84 12.42 -23.07
CA HIS A 205 1.57 13.18 -24.09
C HIS A 205 1.03 14.62 -24.26
N ARG A 206 -0.07 14.96 -23.60
CA ARG A 206 -0.74 16.26 -23.74
C ARG A 206 -0.23 17.24 -22.70
N GLU A 207 0.40 18.30 -23.16
CA GLU A 207 0.79 19.41 -22.30
C GLU A 207 -0.42 20.20 -21.78
N GLY A 208 -0.29 20.78 -20.59
CA GLY A 208 -1.29 21.69 -20.02
C GLY A 208 -2.63 21.04 -19.64
N LEU A 209 -2.71 19.70 -19.61
CA LEU A 209 -3.94 19.01 -19.24
C LEU A 209 -4.33 19.29 -17.79
N GLU A 210 -5.47 19.97 -17.58
CA GLU A 210 -5.93 20.44 -16.28
C GLU A 210 -6.07 19.30 -15.26
N THR A 211 -6.62 18.16 -15.68
CA THR A 211 -6.73 16.96 -14.82
C THR A 211 -5.39 16.42 -14.36
N LEU A 212 -4.32 16.54 -15.17
CA LEU A 212 -2.97 16.16 -14.79
C LEU A 212 -2.35 17.19 -13.85
N LEU A 213 -2.53 18.48 -14.13
CA LEU A 213 -2.02 19.57 -13.30
C LEU A 213 -2.61 19.51 -11.88
N ARG A 214 -3.93 19.31 -11.78
CA ARG A 214 -4.68 19.20 -10.51
C ARG A 214 -4.49 17.86 -9.77
N ASN A 215 -3.89 16.85 -10.41
CA ASN A 215 -3.75 15.54 -9.80
C ASN A 215 -2.66 15.53 -8.71
N GLU A 216 -3.02 15.82 -7.48
CA GLU A 216 -2.14 15.78 -6.31
C GLU A 216 -1.98 14.38 -5.70
N TYR A 217 -2.72 13.39 -6.21
CA TYR A 217 -2.75 12.02 -5.69
C TYR A 217 -1.63 11.14 -6.23
N VAL A 218 -0.98 11.56 -7.32
CA VAL A 218 0.11 10.81 -7.95
C VAL A 218 1.48 11.20 -7.38
N HIS A 219 2.37 10.25 -7.33
CA HIS A 219 3.75 10.45 -6.89
C HIS A 219 4.65 10.95 -8.02
N LYS A 220 4.35 10.52 -9.26
CA LYS A 220 5.14 10.88 -10.44
C LYS A 220 4.23 11.22 -11.61
N LYS A 221 4.42 12.41 -12.18
CA LYS A 221 3.82 12.85 -13.44
C LYS A 221 4.88 12.82 -14.52
N VAL A 222 4.61 12.13 -15.62
CA VAL A 222 5.57 11.98 -16.72
C VAL A 222 4.92 12.42 -18.02
N MET A 223 5.47 13.45 -18.61
CA MET A 223 5.15 13.84 -19.98
C MET A 223 5.97 12.98 -20.93
N ILE A 224 5.30 12.25 -21.82
CA ILE A 224 5.93 11.42 -22.84
C ILE A 224 5.80 12.10 -24.20
N GLY A 225 6.86 12.03 -24.99
CA GLY A 225 6.81 12.50 -26.39
C GLY A 225 6.19 11.45 -27.31
N ASP A 226 6.44 10.17 -27.03
CA ASP A 226 5.92 9.03 -27.75
C ASP A 226 5.56 7.88 -26.77
N TYR A 227 4.50 7.14 -27.11
CA TYR A 227 4.09 5.96 -26.32
C TYR A 227 5.15 4.83 -26.33
N ALA A 228 6.06 4.80 -27.29
CA ALA A 228 7.20 3.87 -27.31
C ALA A 228 8.09 3.98 -26.07
N GLU A 229 8.16 5.14 -25.44
CA GLU A 229 8.92 5.37 -24.20
C GLU A 229 8.42 4.54 -23.01
N LEU A 230 7.13 4.15 -23.01
CA LEU A 230 6.52 3.41 -21.92
C LEU A 230 7.25 2.11 -21.58
N GLY A 231 7.83 1.44 -22.58
CA GLY A 231 8.59 0.20 -22.38
C GLY A 231 9.79 0.35 -21.44
N GLY A 232 10.52 1.47 -21.59
CA GLY A 232 11.65 1.81 -20.71
C GLY A 232 11.23 2.43 -19.38
N LEU A 233 10.07 3.13 -19.35
CA LEU A 233 9.61 3.86 -18.17
C LEU A 233 8.86 2.98 -17.16
N ILE A 234 8.15 1.94 -17.62
CA ILE A 234 7.30 1.09 -16.77
C ILE A 234 8.04 -0.19 -16.37
N GLY A 235 8.64 -0.90 -17.32
CA GLY A 235 9.29 -2.19 -17.07
C GLY A 235 8.30 -3.31 -16.67
N SER A 236 8.73 -4.56 -16.83
CA SER A 236 7.95 -5.72 -16.35
C SER A 236 7.99 -5.81 -14.82
N GLY A 237 6.87 -6.28 -14.21
CA GLY A 237 6.77 -6.47 -12.77
C GLY A 237 5.55 -7.33 -12.40
N PRO A 238 5.62 -8.67 -12.61
CA PRO A 238 4.45 -9.56 -12.51
C PRO A 238 3.85 -9.64 -11.11
N LEU A 239 4.62 -9.28 -10.07
CA LEU A 239 4.14 -9.36 -8.69
C LEU A 239 3.54 -8.04 -8.18
N HIS A 240 4.08 -6.89 -8.64
CA HIS A 240 3.80 -5.59 -7.99
C HIS A 240 3.45 -4.46 -8.96
N HIS A 241 3.46 -4.70 -10.28
CA HIS A 241 3.10 -3.69 -11.26
C HIS A 241 1.64 -3.84 -11.71
N TYR A 242 0.88 -2.78 -11.58
CA TYR A 242 -0.52 -2.65 -11.99
C TYR A 242 -0.61 -1.56 -13.03
N VAL A 243 -0.99 -1.91 -14.25
CA VAL A 243 -1.04 -0.99 -15.38
C VAL A 243 -2.48 -0.80 -15.81
N VAL A 244 -2.88 0.46 -16.04
CA VAL A 244 -4.19 0.80 -16.61
C VAL A 244 -4.00 1.75 -17.78
N VAL A 245 -4.39 1.32 -18.97
CA VAL A 245 -4.43 2.15 -20.17
C VAL A 245 -5.81 2.78 -20.27
N MET A 246 -5.85 4.12 -20.23
CA MET A 246 -7.08 4.91 -20.27
C MET A 246 -6.85 6.25 -20.97
N THR A 247 -6.28 6.20 -22.16
CA THR A 247 -5.98 7.40 -22.95
C THR A 247 -7.27 8.01 -23.55
N GLN A 248 -7.13 9.08 -24.32
CA GLN A 248 -8.31 9.77 -24.88
C GLN A 248 -9.01 9.03 -26.02
N GLY A 249 -8.43 7.98 -26.61
CA GLY A 249 -9.03 7.35 -27.76
C GLY A 249 -8.38 6.06 -28.24
N TYR A 250 -9.03 5.42 -29.23
CA TYR A 250 -8.60 4.14 -29.80
C TYR A 250 -7.16 4.14 -30.26
N ARG A 251 -6.74 5.17 -31.02
CA ARG A 251 -5.40 5.26 -31.60
C ARG A 251 -4.29 5.33 -30.54
N THR A 252 -4.50 6.15 -29.52
CA THR A 252 -3.53 6.34 -28.45
C THR A 252 -3.50 5.14 -27.49
N ASP A 253 -4.66 4.51 -27.26
CA ASP A 253 -4.69 3.24 -26.53
C ASP A 253 -3.94 2.14 -27.31
N ASP A 254 -4.14 2.05 -28.63
CA ASP A 254 -3.46 1.06 -29.47
C ASP A 254 -1.93 1.24 -29.43
N GLN A 255 -1.45 2.47 -29.51
CA GLN A 255 -0.01 2.76 -29.39
C GLN A 255 0.56 2.30 -28.04
N ALA A 256 -0.12 2.65 -26.95
CA ALA A 256 0.30 2.24 -25.60
C ALA A 256 0.24 0.71 -25.41
N MET A 257 -0.86 0.08 -25.86
CA MET A 257 -1.07 -1.36 -25.75
C MET A 257 0.02 -2.16 -26.47
N ARG A 258 0.38 -1.78 -27.70
CA ARG A 258 1.43 -2.49 -28.47
C ARG A 258 2.78 -2.53 -27.77
N VAL A 259 3.13 -1.47 -27.05
CA VAL A 259 4.37 -1.40 -26.27
C VAL A 259 4.29 -2.27 -25.01
N LEU A 260 3.12 -2.33 -24.38
CA LEU A 260 2.95 -2.96 -23.07
C LEU A 260 2.56 -4.45 -23.15
N LEU A 261 1.95 -4.91 -24.25
CA LEU A 261 1.50 -6.30 -24.44
C LEU A 261 2.60 -7.35 -24.22
N PRO A 262 3.86 -7.16 -24.67
CA PRO A 262 4.94 -8.13 -24.44
C PRO A 262 5.37 -8.23 -22.97
N MET A 263 4.98 -7.27 -22.14
CA MET A 263 5.46 -7.14 -20.77
C MET A 263 4.55 -7.90 -19.79
N GLU A 264 5.05 -8.20 -18.60
CA GLU A 264 4.31 -8.92 -17.57
C GLU A 264 3.98 -8.00 -16.39
N PHE A 265 2.69 -8.00 -16.02
CA PHE A 265 2.15 -7.21 -14.93
C PHE A 265 1.25 -8.05 -14.02
N ARG A 266 1.11 -7.66 -12.76
CA ARG A 266 0.13 -8.25 -11.84
C ARG A 266 -1.31 -7.96 -12.31
N TYR A 267 -1.52 -6.75 -12.84
CA TYR A 267 -2.79 -6.31 -13.43
C TYR A 267 -2.50 -5.50 -14.69
N PHE A 268 -3.21 -5.80 -15.77
CA PHE A 268 -3.12 -5.06 -17.02
C PHE A 268 -4.52 -4.75 -17.54
N GLY A 269 -5.00 -3.53 -17.28
CA GLY A 269 -6.34 -3.07 -17.62
C GLY A 269 -6.38 -2.14 -18.83
N LEU A 270 -7.38 -2.30 -19.67
CA LEU A 270 -7.71 -1.40 -20.79
C LEU A 270 -9.10 -0.81 -20.58
N LEU A 271 -9.19 0.50 -20.40
CA LEU A 271 -10.46 1.22 -20.29
C LEU A 271 -11.12 1.39 -21.67
N GLY A 272 -12.39 1.06 -21.75
CA GLY A 272 -13.18 1.26 -22.97
C GLY A 272 -14.50 0.51 -22.95
N SER A 273 -15.35 0.76 -23.96
CA SER A 273 -16.55 -0.05 -24.16
C SER A 273 -16.18 -1.48 -24.59
N LYS A 274 -17.07 -2.45 -24.32
CA LYS A 274 -16.90 -3.84 -24.80
C LYS A 274 -16.63 -3.90 -26.30
N ALA A 275 -17.34 -3.10 -27.10
CA ALA A 275 -17.16 -3.05 -28.56
C ALA A 275 -15.76 -2.54 -28.96
N LYS A 276 -15.26 -1.49 -28.28
CA LYS A 276 -13.90 -0.97 -28.51
C LYS A 276 -12.84 -2.00 -28.19
N VAL A 277 -12.94 -2.62 -27.03
CA VAL A 277 -11.96 -3.63 -26.57
C VAL A 277 -11.98 -4.86 -27.48
N SER A 278 -13.17 -5.41 -27.80
CA SER A 278 -13.29 -6.55 -28.72
C SER A 278 -12.63 -6.24 -30.07
N LYS A 279 -12.97 -5.11 -30.68
CA LYS A 279 -12.38 -4.70 -31.97
C LYS A 279 -10.85 -4.62 -31.91
N MET A 280 -10.30 -4.12 -30.81
CA MET A 280 -8.86 -4.00 -30.64
C MET A 280 -8.20 -5.38 -30.49
N MET A 281 -8.78 -6.26 -29.65
CA MET A 281 -8.25 -7.63 -29.48
C MET A 281 -8.36 -8.46 -30.75
N ASP A 282 -9.44 -8.32 -31.52
CA ASP A 282 -9.60 -9.02 -32.79
C ASP A 282 -8.59 -8.52 -33.83
N GLY A 283 -8.28 -7.22 -33.87
CA GLY A 283 -7.21 -6.65 -34.67
C GLY A 283 -5.85 -7.26 -34.33
N TYR A 284 -5.52 -7.34 -33.04
CA TYR A 284 -4.25 -7.93 -32.59
C TYR A 284 -4.11 -9.42 -32.94
N ARG A 285 -5.20 -10.19 -32.84
CA ARG A 285 -5.22 -11.59 -33.29
C ARG A 285 -4.98 -11.72 -34.79
N ALA A 286 -5.63 -10.85 -35.60
CA ALA A 286 -5.45 -10.84 -37.04
C ALA A 286 -4.02 -10.47 -37.47
N GLU A 287 -3.31 -9.70 -36.65
CA GLU A 287 -1.90 -9.34 -36.84
C GLU A 287 -0.93 -10.42 -36.33
N GLY A 288 -1.42 -11.48 -35.67
CA GLY A 288 -0.59 -12.57 -35.14
C GLY A 288 0.04 -12.28 -33.77
N ILE A 289 -0.45 -11.32 -33.01
CA ILE A 289 0.01 -11.08 -31.62
C ILE A 289 -0.35 -12.32 -30.78
N PRO A 290 0.59 -12.84 -29.97
CA PRO A 290 0.39 -14.06 -29.19
C PRO A 290 -0.84 -13.99 -28.27
N GLU A 291 -1.69 -15.01 -28.33
CA GLU A 291 -2.92 -15.07 -27.53
C GLU A 291 -2.62 -15.06 -26.02
N GLU A 292 -1.48 -15.57 -25.59
CA GLU A 292 -1.04 -15.54 -24.20
C GLU A 292 -0.85 -14.10 -23.67
N TRP A 293 -0.46 -13.15 -24.53
CA TRP A 293 -0.36 -11.74 -24.14
C TRP A 293 -1.73 -11.11 -24.03
N LEU A 294 -2.62 -11.41 -24.98
CA LEU A 294 -3.98 -10.86 -25.03
C LEU A 294 -4.81 -11.32 -23.84
N ARG A 295 -4.67 -12.58 -23.40
CA ARG A 295 -5.39 -13.13 -22.24
C ARG A 295 -5.04 -12.45 -20.91
N ARG A 296 -3.89 -11.81 -20.82
CA ARG A 296 -3.49 -11.05 -19.63
C ARG A 296 -4.20 -9.70 -19.51
N VAL A 297 -4.76 -9.20 -20.63
CA VAL A 297 -5.45 -7.91 -20.66
C VAL A 297 -6.86 -8.06 -20.11
N ARG A 298 -7.15 -7.27 -19.09
CA ARG A 298 -8.51 -7.10 -18.55
C ARG A 298 -9.19 -5.94 -19.28
N GLY A 299 -10.13 -6.28 -20.14
CA GLY A 299 -10.80 -5.30 -20.97
C GLY A 299 -12.27 -5.65 -21.25
N PRO A 300 -13.20 -4.76 -20.97
CA PRO A 300 -13.06 -3.47 -20.26
C PRO A 300 -12.52 -3.60 -18.85
N ALA A 301 -11.58 -2.73 -18.47
CA ALA A 301 -11.03 -2.71 -17.12
C ALA A 301 -12.12 -2.41 -16.09
N GLY A 302 -12.09 -3.17 -14.98
CA GLY A 302 -13.01 -3.05 -13.87
C GLY A 302 -14.14 -4.09 -13.84
N LEU A 303 -14.69 -4.29 -12.65
CA LEU A 303 -15.84 -5.16 -12.45
C LEU A 303 -17.10 -4.58 -13.11
N SER A 304 -17.99 -5.44 -13.63
CA SER A 304 -19.22 -5.01 -14.26
C SER A 304 -20.26 -4.57 -13.22
N ILE A 305 -20.21 -3.28 -12.83
CA ILE A 305 -21.11 -2.66 -11.85
C ILE A 305 -22.00 -1.58 -12.48
N HIS A 306 -22.05 -1.50 -13.82
CA HIS A 306 -22.80 -0.49 -14.57
C HIS A 306 -22.36 0.96 -14.27
N SER A 307 -21.07 1.17 -14.01
CA SER A 307 -20.47 2.48 -13.73
C SER A 307 -20.68 3.47 -14.88
N GLN A 308 -21.01 4.73 -14.54
CA GLN A 308 -21.31 5.80 -15.49
C GLN A 308 -20.38 7.02 -15.30
N THR A 309 -20.07 7.37 -14.06
CA THR A 309 -19.22 8.52 -13.75
C THR A 309 -17.73 8.13 -13.64
N PRO A 310 -16.79 9.07 -13.78
CA PRO A 310 -15.37 8.80 -13.54
C PRO A 310 -15.08 8.17 -12.19
N GLU A 311 -15.79 8.58 -11.14
CA GLU A 311 -15.68 8.07 -9.80
C GLU A 311 -16.16 6.62 -9.68
N GLU A 312 -17.29 6.29 -10.29
CA GLU A 312 -17.82 4.92 -10.32
C GLU A 312 -16.91 3.98 -11.14
N ILE A 313 -16.37 4.47 -12.27
CA ILE A 313 -15.38 3.75 -13.07
C ILE A 313 -14.12 3.48 -12.22
N ALA A 314 -13.66 4.46 -11.49
CA ALA A 314 -12.53 4.29 -10.57
C ALA A 314 -12.81 3.22 -9.49
N VAL A 315 -14.01 3.20 -8.90
CA VAL A 315 -14.44 2.16 -7.94
C VAL A 315 -14.44 0.78 -8.60
N SER A 316 -14.98 0.67 -9.81
CA SER A 316 -15.01 -0.58 -10.58
C SER A 316 -13.61 -1.14 -10.83
N ILE A 317 -12.68 -0.30 -11.31
CA ILE A 317 -11.29 -0.69 -11.57
C ILE A 317 -10.56 -1.02 -10.27
N ALA A 318 -10.71 -0.20 -9.24
CA ALA A 318 -10.08 -0.45 -7.95
C ALA A 318 -10.55 -1.76 -7.31
N ALA A 319 -11.83 -2.08 -7.40
CA ALA A 319 -12.38 -3.35 -6.90
C ALA A 319 -11.78 -4.57 -7.64
N GLU A 320 -11.64 -4.50 -8.96
CA GLU A 320 -10.98 -5.56 -9.73
C GLU A 320 -9.50 -5.70 -9.38
N ILE A 321 -8.79 -4.58 -9.18
CA ILE A 321 -7.39 -4.59 -8.73
C ILE A 321 -7.27 -5.24 -7.35
N VAL A 322 -8.15 -4.93 -6.40
CA VAL A 322 -8.16 -5.56 -5.07
C VAL A 322 -8.41 -7.06 -5.17
N GLN A 323 -9.33 -7.48 -6.04
CA GLN A 323 -9.60 -8.90 -6.31
C GLN A 323 -8.32 -9.61 -6.80
N VAL A 324 -7.63 -9.05 -7.80
CA VAL A 324 -6.36 -9.60 -8.34
C VAL A 324 -5.25 -9.61 -7.31
N LYS A 325 -5.15 -8.55 -6.50
CA LYS A 325 -4.15 -8.44 -5.44
C LYS A 325 -4.26 -9.56 -4.41
N HIS A 326 -5.47 -9.96 -4.07
CA HIS A 326 -5.72 -10.98 -3.06
C HIS A 326 -5.96 -12.39 -3.63
N GLY A 327 -5.85 -12.58 -4.95
CA GLY A 327 -5.89 -13.90 -5.58
C GLY A 327 -7.28 -14.54 -5.64
N VAL A 328 -8.33 -13.73 -5.74
CA VAL A 328 -9.73 -14.18 -5.85
C VAL A 328 -10.20 -14.10 -7.29
#